data_7d3cbee7acc146de5d7921e6ccfd9d91
#
_entry.id   7d3cbee7acc146de5d7921e6ccfd9d91
#
_cell.length_a   1.000
_cell.length_b   1.000
_cell.length_c   1.000
_cell.angle_alpha   90.00
_cell.angle_beta   90.00
_cell.angle_gamma   90.00
#
_symmetry.space_group_name_H-M   'P 1'
#
loop_
_entity.id
_entity.type
_entity.pdbx_description
1 polymer ?
#
loop_
_entity_poly.entity_id
_entity_poly.type
_entity_poly.pdbx_seq_one_letter_code
_entity_poly.pdbx_strand_id
1 'polypeptide(L)'
;EQRLEDYPDVPTLKEKGYDLVYGSARALVAPAGTPQEVIDFYVDAFSKTMEDPENIEKSKNAGLSLSLMSPETLGEYIDEQDDFVKNTLPTLFD
;
A
#
# COMPACT_ATOMS: atom_id res chain seq x y z
N GLU A 1 2.81 9.65 3.59
CA GLU A 1 3.43 10.97 3.83
C GLU A 1 3.20 11.51 5.26
N GLN A 2 2.60 10.73 6.14
CA GLN A 2 2.37 11.11 7.54
C GLN A 2 3.23 10.26 8.47
N ARG A 3 3.52 10.79 9.65
CA ARG A 3 4.17 10.01 10.70
C ARG A 3 3.30 8.84 11.10
N LEU A 4 3.91 7.73 11.49
CA LEU A 4 3.17 6.59 12.00
C LEU A 4 2.52 6.94 13.34
N GLU A 5 1.26 6.55 13.54
CA GLU A 5 0.52 6.81 14.78
C GLU A 5 1.23 6.23 16.02
N ASP A 6 1.83 5.06 15.87
CA ASP A 6 2.57 4.39 16.94
C ASP A 6 3.94 5.03 17.23
N TYR A 7 4.44 5.90 16.33
CA TYR A 7 5.73 6.57 16.44
C TYR A 7 5.64 8.07 16.09
N PRO A 8 4.84 8.85 16.83
CA PRO A 8 4.57 10.25 16.48
C PRO A 8 5.82 11.15 16.55
N ASP A 9 6.84 10.76 17.31
CA ASP A 9 8.08 11.50 17.45
C ASP A 9 9.11 11.19 16.34
N VAL A 10 8.85 10.17 15.50
CA VAL A 10 9.72 9.80 14.40
C VAL A 10 9.34 10.60 13.15
N PRO A 11 10.23 11.50 12.68
CA PRO A 11 9.93 12.31 11.49
C PRO A 11 9.95 11.47 10.22
N THR A 12 9.14 11.86 9.24
CA THR A 12 9.17 11.28 7.90
C THR A 12 10.46 11.68 7.15
N LEU A 13 10.79 10.94 6.10
CA LEU A 13 11.92 11.30 5.23
C LEU A 13 11.73 12.68 4.60
N LYS A 14 10.50 13.01 4.22
CA LYS A 14 10.15 14.32 3.65
C LYS A 14 10.40 15.47 4.63
N GLU A 15 10.05 15.29 5.92
CA GLU A 15 10.35 16.27 6.97
C GLU A 15 11.86 16.44 7.20
N LYS A 16 12.65 15.43 6.85
CA LYS A 16 14.11 15.45 6.89
C LYS A 16 14.77 16.02 5.62
N GLY A 17 13.96 16.46 4.66
CA GLY A 17 14.45 17.07 3.41
C GLY A 17 14.70 16.08 2.27
N TYR A 18 14.34 14.82 2.43
CA TYR A 18 14.40 13.82 1.36
C TYR A 18 13.04 13.73 0.67
N ASP A 19 12.98 14.07 -0.61
CA ASP A 19 11.76 13.92 -1.40
C ASP A 19 11.57 12.45 -1.82
N LEU A 20 11.36 11.61 -0.81
CA LEU A 20 11.18 10.18 -0.98
C LEU A 20 10.00 9.71 -0.13
N VAL A 21 9.03 9.10 -0.80
CA VAL A 21 7.95 8.35 -0.18
C VAL A 21 8.05 6.93 -0.70
N TYR A 22 8.43 6.01 0.16
CA TYR A 22 8.60 4.61 -0.21
C TYR A 22 8.00 3.71 0.86
N GLY A 23 7.38 2.63 0.43
CA GLY A 23 6.79 1.64 1.30
C GLY A 23 6.59 0.32 0.57
N SER A 24 6.11 -0.68 1.26
CA SER A 24 5.68 -1.94 0.66
C SER A 24 4.18 -2.08 0.77
N ALA A 25 3.55 -2.55 -0.28
CA ALA A 25 2.13 -2.90 -0.31
C ALA A 25 1.96 -4.40 -0.49
N ARG A 26 0.85 -4.92 0.01
CA ARG A 26 0.39 -6.27 -0.28
C ARG A 26 -0.91 -6.18 -1.05
N ALA A 27 -1.07 -7.00 -2.06
CA ALA A 27 -2.23 -6.96 -2.92
C ALA A 27 -2.81 -8.36 -3.13
N LEU A 28 -4.12 -8.43 -3.31
CA LEU A 28 -4.77 -9.57 -3.93
C LEU A 28 -4.79 -9.33 -5.44
N VAL A 29 -4.48 -10.36 -6.19
CA VAL A 29 -4.48 -10.32 -7.66
C VAL A 29 -5.38 -11.41 -8.21
N ALA A 30 -5.96 -11.16 -9.38
CA ALA A 30 -6.74 -12.13 -10.12
C ALA A 30 -6.10 -12.41 -11.48
N PRO A 31 -6.31 -13.60 -12.06
CA PRO A 31 -5.86 -13.90 -13.41
C PRO A 31 -6.42 -12.92 -14.44
N ALA A 32 -5.67 -12.65 -15.50
CA ALA A 32 -6.15 -11.83 -16.60
C ALA A 32 -7.44 -12.46 -17.21
N GLY A 33 -8.42 -11.61 -17.50
CA GLY A 33 -9.71 -12.06 -18.03
C GLY A 33 -10.73 -12.52 -16.98
N THR A 34 -10.44 -12.37 -15.68
CA THR A 34 -11.43 -12.58 -14.62
C THR A 34 -12.63 -11.63 -14.85
N PRO A 35 -13.88 -12.14 -14.84
CA PRO A 35 -15.06 -11.30 -15.01
C PRO A 35 -15.12 -10.16 -14.00
N GLN A 36 -15.55 -8.98 -14.43
CA GLN A 36 -15.61 -7.79 -13.58
C GLN A 36 -16.47 -8.00 -12.34
N GLU A 37 -17.60 -8.69 -12.46
CA GLU A 37 -18.48 -9.00 -11.32
C GLU A 37 -17.78 -9.80 -10.21
N VAL A 38 -16.82 -10.65 -10.56
CA VAL A 38 -16.01 -11.39 -9.59
C VAL A 38 -15.02 -10.47 -8.90
N ILE A 39 -14.39 -9.58 -9.65
CA ILE A 39 -13.47 -8.57 -9.10
C ILE A 39 -14.22 -7.66 -8.14
N ASP A 40 -15.37 -7.15 -8.55
CA ASP A 40 -16.21 -6.24 -7.74
C ASP A 40 -16.65 -6.91 -6.43
N PHE A 41 -17.00 -8.20 -6.48
CA PHE A 41 -17.33 -8.98 -5.28
C PHE A 41 -16.15 -9.04 -4.30
N TYR A 42 -14.94 -9.32 -4.79
CA TYR A 42 -13.77 -9.38 -3.93
C TYR A 42 -13.32 -8.01 -3.40
N VAL A 43 -13.46 -6.95 -4.21
CA VAL A 43 -13.18 -5.58 -3.77
C VAL A 43 -14.11 -5.19 -2.63
N ASP A 44 -15.42 -5.46 -2.75
CA ASP A 44 -16.39 -5.20 -1.70
C ASP A 44 -16.11 -6.03 -0.42
N ALA A 45 -15.88 -7.33 -0.57
CA ALA A 45 -15.59 -8.22 0.55
C ALA A 45 -14.30 -7.82 1.27
N PHE A 46 -13.25 -7.46 0.52
CA PHE A 46 -11.98 -7.03 1.07
C PHE A 46 -12.09 -5.69 1.79
N SER A 47 -12.81 -4.73 1.20
CA SER A 47 -13.08 -3.43 1.83
C SER A 47 -13.80 -3.57 3.16
N LYS A 48 -14.85 -4.38 3.22
CA LYS A 48 -15.57 -4.67 4.46
C LYS A 48 -14.68 -5.34 5.51
N THR A 49 -13.82 -6.25 5.08
CA THR A 49 -12.86 -6.91 5.99
C THR A 49 -11.85 -5.91 6.56
N MET A 50 -11.39 -4.96 5.75
CA MET A 50 -10.46 -3.93 6.20
C MET A 50 -11.07 -2.93 7.19
N GLU A 51 -12.39 -2.75 7.13
CA GLU A 51 -13.16 -1.89 8.04
C GLU A 51 -13.67 -2.64 9.29
N ASP A 52 -13.55 -3.97 9.31
CA ASP A 52 -14.01 -4.80 10.42
C ASP A 52 -13.19 -4.54 11.69
N PRO A 53 -13.83 -4.21 12.84
CA PRO A 53 -13.13 -3.87 14.07
C PRO A 53 -12.23 -5.00 14.61
N GLU A 54 -12.64 -6.26 14.44
CA GLU A 54 -11.85 -7.41 14.88
C GLU A 54 -10.58 -7.56 14.02
N ASN A 55 -10.70 -7.33 12.71
CA ASN A 55 -9.55 -7.34 11.81
C ASN A 55 -8.59 -6.18 12.10
N ILE A 56 -9.11 -4.99 12.38
CA ILE A 56 -8.31 -3.82 12.75
C ILE A 56 -7.52 -4.11 14.02
N GLU A 57 -8.16 -4.65 15.06
CA GLU A 57 -7.50 -5.00 16.31
C GLU A 57 -6.42 -6.08 16.12
N LYS A 58 -6.72 -7.14 15.39
CA LYS A 58 -5.76 -8.21 15.07
C LYS A 58 -4.55 -7.67 14.30
N SER A 59 -4.79 -6.82 13.32
CA SER A 59 -3.74 -6.20 12.51
C SER A 59 -2.84 -5.30 13.35
N LYS A 60 -3.42 -4.48 14.22
CA LYS A 60 -2.68 -3.64 15.15
C LYS A 60 -1.80 -4.47 16.09
N ASN A 61 -2.36 -5.55 16.67
CA ASN A 61 -1.61 -6.46 17.54
C ASN A 61 -0.48 -7.19 16.81
N ALA A 62 -0.60 -7.37 15.50
CA ALA A 62 0.43 -7.93 14.64
C ALA A 62 1.45 -6.88 14.12
N GLY A 63 1.32 -5.62 14.53
CA GLY A 63 2.19 -4.51 14.07
C GLY A 63 1.96 -4.13 12.62
N LEU A 64 0.76 -4.36 12.07
CA LEU A 64 0.41 -4.03 10.70
C LEU A 64 -0.39 -2.73 10.66
N SER A 65 0.09 -1.77 9.88
CA SER A 65 -0.70 -0.60 9.49
C SER A 65 -1.61 -0.96 8.32
N LEU A 66 -2.91 -0.73 8.47
CA LEU A 66 -3.88 -0.95 7.41
C LEU A 66 -4.07 0.34 6.60
N SER A 67 -3.92 0.23 5.28
CA SER A 67 -4.24 1.28 4.32
C SER A 67 -4.81 0.63 3.08
N LEU A 68 -6.09 0.90 2.81
CA LEU A 68 -6.77 0.32 1.65
C LEU A 68 -6.49 1.18 0.42
N MET A 69 -6.10 0.53 -0.66
CA MET A 69 -6.01 1.11 -2.00
C MET A 69 -7.12 0.56 -2.86
N SER A 70 -7.75 1.41 -3.66
CA SER A 70 -8.64 0.96 -4.73
C SER A 70 -7.84 0.23 -5.82
N PRO A 71 -8.49 -0.55 -6.70
CA PRO A 71 -7.80 -1.16 -7.84
C PRO A 71 -7.06 -0.14 -8.71
N GLU A 72 -7.65 1.03 -8.94
CA GLU A 72 -7.03 2.11 -9.73
C GLU A 72 -5.79 2.65 -9.03
N THR A 73 -5.90 3.02 -7.74
CA THR A 73 -4.78 3.54 -6.95
C THR A 73 -3.65 2.50 -6.82
N LEU A 74 -4.01 1.22 -6.70
CA LEU A 74 -3.02 0.14 -6.69
C LEU A 74 -2.30 0.03 -8.04
N GLY A 75 -3.03 0.18 -9.16
CA GLY A 75 -2.44 0.21 -10.50
C GLY A 75 -1.40 1.33 -10.65
N GLU A 76 -1.78 2.55 -10.29
CA GLU A 76 -0.87 3.70 -10.28
C GLU A 76 0.37 3.46 -9.40
N TYR A 77 0.16 2.93 -8.20
CA TYR A 77 1.25 2.57 -7.29
C TYR A 77 2.21 1.54 -7.90
N ILE A 78 1.69 0.51 -8.59
CA ILE A 78 2.51 -0.51 -9.26
C ILE A 78 3.35 0.13 -10.38
N ASP A 79 2.75 1.01 -11.18
CA ASP A 79 3.45 1.71 -12.27
C ASP A 79 4.57 2.62 -11.72
N GLU A 80 4.31 3.35 -10.64
CA GLU A 80 5.33 4.16 -9.95
C GLU A 80 6.48 3.31 -9.40
N GLN A 81 6.17 2.14 -8.81
CA GLN A 81 7.19 1.23 -8.29
C GLN A 81 8.02 0.61 -9.42
N ASP A 82 7.39 0.25 -10.54
CA ASP A 82 8.07 -0.27 -11.71
C ASP A 82 9.03 0.76 -12.31
N ASP A 83 8.60 2.00 -12.43
CA ASP A 83 9.44 3.11 -12.89
C ASP A 83 10.62 3.36 -11.93
N PHE A 84 10.35 3.38 -10.62
CA PHE A 84 11.41 3.54 -9.62
C PHE A 84 12.47 2.44 -9.71
N VAL A 85 12.04 1.19 -9.81
CA VAL A 85 12.96 0.03 -9.90
C VAL A 85 13.76 0.06 -11.20
N LYS A 86 13.16 0.46 -12.30
CA LYS A 86 13.84 0.49 -13.62
C LYS A 86 14.77 1.69 -13.81
N ASN A 87 14.36 2.85 -13.34
CA ASN A 87 14.99 4.12 -13.72
C ASN A 87 15.73 4.81 -12.57
N THR A 88 15.30 4.61 -11.31
CA THR A 88 15.90 5.28 -10.15
C THR A 88 16.83 4.35 -9.37
N LEU A 89 16.34 3.15 -9.03
CA LEU A 89 17.11 2.23 -8.19
C LEU A 89 18.52 1.91 -8.73
N PRO A 90 18.74 1.69 -10.04
CA PRO A 90 20.07 1.42 -10.56
C PRO A 90 21.06 2.60 -10.33
N THR A 91 20.57 3.83 -10.32
CA THR A 91 21.42 5.01 -10.13
C THR A 91 21.94 5.17 -8.70
N LEU A 92 21.32 4.48 -7.73
CA LEU A 92 21.72 4.53 -6.31
C LEU A 92 22.91 3.61 -6.00
N PHE A 93 23.28 2.71 -6.92
CA PHE A 93 24.36 1.76 -6.76
C PHE A 93 25.56 2.03 -7.68
N ASP A 94 25.47 3.05 -8.51
CA ASP A 94 26.54 3.55 -9.32
C ASP A 94 27.32 4.66 -8.58
#